data_2097b6143133c89838771a3fa8ef874f
#
_entry.id   2097b6143133c89838771a3fa8ef874f
#
_cell.length_a   1.000
_cell.length_b   1.000
_cell.length_c   1.000
_cell.angle_alpha   90.00
_cell.angle_beta   90.00
_cell.angle_gamma   90.00
#
_symmetry.space_group_name_H-M   'P 1'
#
loop_
_entity.id
_entity.type
_entity.pdbx_description
1 polymer ?
#
loop_
_entity_poly.entity_id
_entity_poly.type
_entity_poly.pdbx_seq_one_letter_code
_entity_poly.pdbx_strand_id
1 'polypeptide(L)'
;MVKKKIFITTGGSGGHIIPAIALYTDLKKRGHIVDIISDKRGQKFFNFFSKINPKIIDSKPLLNKNIFKFFFSLLIFCKSFLLSFFYLLRNKPDLIFGMGGYSSVPICISAKIIGINFFIYENNLLAGKSNRLLSIFARRILVSYKDVQGFKDKYKVKTSYVGNIIREKILNFKSQTKNSKKISILILGGSQAAKIFAEKIPRIIKLCKSNKIDIKIFQQCLIDQNKYLRTFYKKNQISFKLFNFEKDILNYYKKANVVITRSGSSVIAELINCQIPFIAIPLESSADNHQLVNATYFKKKGMCYLLREHEIDRKLFLLIKSFHRDKSLLPKIKNKQKKIIYKKVYKNIENEINFYS
;
A
#
# COMPACT_ATOMS: atom_id res chain seq x y z
N MET A 1 -29.40 -4.05 -7.58
CA MET A 1 -28.31 -4.92 -7.08
C MET A 1 -28.81 -5.75 -5.91
N VAL A 2 -28.49 -7.03 -5.88
CA VAL A 2 -28.84 -7.90 -4.74
C VAL A 2 -27.92 -7.55 -3.57
N LYS A 3 -28.50 -7.24 -2.41
CA LYS A 3 -27.75 -6.95 -1.19
C LYS A 3 -27.11 -8.24 -0.69
N LYS A 4 -25.77 -8.22 -0.46
CA LYS A 4 -24.99 -9.36 0.00
C LYS A 4 -24.32 -9.08 1.35
N LYS A 5 -24.10 -10.13 2.13
CA LYS A 5 -23.27 -10.11 3.35
C LYS A 5 -21.85 -10.50 2.98
N ILE A 6 -20.93 -9.53 3.06
CA ILE A 6 -19.55 -9.66 2.59
C ILE A 6 -18.58 -9.49 3.75
N PHE A 7 -17.67 -10.45 3.91
CA PHE A 7 -16.58 -10.32 4.88
C PHE A 7 -15.27 -10.00 4.17
N ILE A 8 -14.54 -9.00 4.70
CA ILE A 8 -13.21 -8.61 4.21
C ILE A 8 -12.19 -9.06 5.24
N THR A 9 -11.28 -9.95 4.84
CA THR A 9 -10.19 -10.39 5.73
C THR A 9 -8.87 -9.78 5.29
N THR A 10 -8.17 -9.16 6.25
CA THR A 10 -6.91 -8.42 6.02
C THR A 10 -6.05 -8.42 7.27
N GLY A 11 -4.77 -8.10 7.14
CA GLY A 11 -3.91 -7.94 8.31
C GLY A 11 -2.48 -7.57 7.96
N GLY A 12 -1.65 -7.46 9.00
CA GLY A 12 -0.24 -7.13 8.86
C GLY A 12 0.03 -5.65 8.67
N SER A 13 0.36 -5.21 7.46
CA SER A 13 0.79 -3.84 7.18
C SER A 13 -0.31 -2.97 6.58
N GLY A 14 -0.13 -1.65 6.63
CA GLY A 14 -1.02 -0.68 5.98
C GLY A 14 -1.25 -0.91 4.48
N GLY A 15 -0.33 -1.62 3.81
CA GLY A 15 -0.45 -1.96 2.39
C GLY A 15 -1.65 -2.85 2.05
N HIS A 16 -2.11 -3.69 2.99
CA HIS A 16 -3.32 -4.52 2.85
C HIS A 16 -4.54 -3.87 3.52
N ILE A 17 -4.32 -3.19 4.65
CA ILE A 17 -5.41 -2.68 5.48
C ILE A 17 -6.05 -1.42 4.88
N ILE A 18 -5.27 -0.49 4.34
CA ILE A 18 -5.81 0.73 3.73
C ILE A 18 -6.73 0.41 2.54
N PRO A 19 -6.35 -0.47 1.57
CA PRO A 19 -7.26 -0.94 0.54
C PRO A 19 -8.50 -1.66 1.09
N ALA A 20 -8.36 -2.47 2.16
CA ALA A 20 -9.49 -3.14 2.78
C ALA A 20 -10.50 -2.16 3.38
N ILE A 21 -10.04 -1.11 4.07
CA ILE A 21 -10.89 -0.03 4.58
C ILE A 21 -11.59 0.72 3.43
N ALA A 22 -10.87 0.97 2.35
CA ALA A 22 -11.42 1.64 1.18
C ALA A 22 -12.51 0.80 0.49
N LEU A 23 -12.27 -0.51 0.33
CA LEU A 23 -13.25 -1.46 -0.20
C LEU A 23 -14.48 -1.57 0.70
N TYR A 24 -14.28 -1.73 2.02
CA TYR A 24 -15.36 -1.73 3.01
C TYR A 24 -16.26 -0.51 2.87
N THR A 25 -15.65 0.67 2.76
CA THR A 25 -16.40 1.92 2.67
C THR A 25 -17.23 1.99 1.39
N ASP A 26 -16.68 1.56 0.25
CA ASP A 26 -17.40 1.55 -1.02
C ASP A 26 -18.53 0.52 -1.02
N LEU A 27 -18.28 -0.70 -0.60
CA LEU A 27 -19.30 -1.76 -0.56
C LEU A 27 -20.48 -1.40 0.37
N LYS A 28 -20.20 -0.78 1.53
CA LYS A 28 -21.26 -0.25 2.39
C LYS A 28 -22.09 0.85 1.73
N LYS A 29 -21.46 1.75 1.00
CA LYS A 29 -22.18 2.80 0.24
C LYS A 29 -23.07 2.21 -0.84
N ARG A 30 -22.74 1.02 -1.37
CA ARG A 30 -23.56 0.28 -2.35
C ARG A 30 -24.68 -0.53 -1.72
N GLY A 31 -24.81 -0.51 -0.39
CA GLY A 31 -25.89 -1.16 0.35
C GLY A 31 -25.60 -2.60 0.80
N HIS A 32 -24.39 -3.12 0.60
CA HIS A 32 -23.99 -4.42 1.14
C HIS A 32 -23.85 -4.39 2.67
N ILE A 33 -24.06 -5.55 3.33
CA ILE A 33 -23.69 -5.75 4.73
C ILE A 33 -22.24 -6.18 4.75
N VAL A 34 -21.36 -5.35 5.35
CA VAL A 34 -19.90 -5.61 5.28
C VAL A 34 -19.29 -5.60 6.67
N ASP A 35 -18.50 -6.64 6.97
CA ASP A 35 -17.69 -6.75 8.18
C ASP A 35 -16.21 -6.95 7.83
N ILE A 36 -15.33 -6.56 8.75
CA ILE A 36 -13.87 -6.74 8.60
C ILE A 36 -13.36 -7.70 9.67
N ILE A 37 -12.49 -8.61 9.24
CA ILE A 37 -11.73 -9.51 10.08
C ILE A 37 -10.25 -9.16 9.92
N SER A 38 -9.52 -8.98 11.04
CA SER A 38 -8.13 -8.56 11.01
C SER A 38 -7.31 -9.23 12.12
N ASP A 39 -5.99 -9.05 12.08
CA ASP A 39 -5.10 -9.42 13.18
C ASP A 39 -4.81 -8.23 14.11
N LYS A 40 -4.19 -8.49 15.28
CA LYS A 40 -3.81 -7.43 16.24
C LYS A 40 -2.89 -6.37 15.64
N ARG A 41 -2.01 -6.74 14.70
CA ARG A 41 -1.10 -5.79 14.04
C ARG A 41 -1.87 -4.76 13.21
N GLY A 42 -3.00 -5.18 12.64
CA GLY A 42 -3.89 -4.33 11.86
C GLY A 42 -4.70 -3.36 12.69
N GLN A 43 -5.03 -3.69 13.92
CA GLN A 43 -5.94 -2.94 14.78
C GLN A 43 -5.60 -1.46 14.89
N LYS A 44 -4.31 -1.11 15.01
CA LYS A 44 -3.85 0.29 15.07
C LYS A 44 -4.26 1.13 13.85
N PHE A 45 -4.34 0.53 12.66
CA PHE A 45 -4.76 1.24 11.45
C PHE A 45 -6.27 1.49 11.44
N PHE A 46 -7.07 0.54 11.92
CA PHE A 46 -8.52 0.74 12.05
C PHE A 46 -8.84 1.83 13.05
N ASN A 47 -8.21 1.82 14.22
CA ASN A 47 -8.36 2.87 15.23
C ASN A 47 -8.01 4.26 14.68
N PHE A 48 -7.00 4.32 13.80
CA PHE A 48 -6.54 5.59 13.24
C PHE A 48 -7.40 6.08 12.07
N PHE A 49 -7.74 5.21 11.12
CA PHE A 49 -8.38 5.64 9.86
C PHE A 49 -9.90 5.65 9.89
N SER A 50 -10.52 4.90 10.78
CA SER A 50 -11.96 4.67 10.73
C SER A 50 -12.54 4.42 12.10
N LYS A 51 -13.88 4.48 12.19
CA LYS A 51 -14.65 3.99 13.34
C LYS A 51 -15.02 2.50 13.17
N ILE A 52 -14.28 1.76 12.33
CA ILE A 52 -14.52 0.35 12.08
C ILE A 52 -13.92 -0.45 13.23
N ASN A 53 -14.71 -1.31 13.85
CA ASN A 53 -14.26 -2.26 14.86
C ASN A 53 -14.13 -3.66 14.20
N PRO A 54 -12.92 -4.08 13.77
CA PRO A 54 -12.75 -5.36 13.11
C PRO A 54 -12.87 -6.51 14.11
N LYS A 55 -13.37 -7.66 13.67
CA LYS A 55 -13.21 -8.91 14.42
C LYS A 55 -11.74 -9.30 14.40
N ILE A 56 -11.15 -9.48 15.57
CA ILE A 56 -9.73 -9.87 15.67
C ILE A 56 -9.60 -11.39 15.72
N ILE A 57 -8.89 -11.94 14.73
CA ILE A 57 -8.45 -13.33 14.67
C ILE A 57 -6.95 -13.31 14.33
N ASP A 58 -6.12 -13.58 15.33
CA ASP A 58 -4.67 -13.55 15.16
C ASP A 58 -4.18 -14.76 14.38
N SER A 59 -3.22 -14.53 13.50
CA SER A 59 -2.53 -15.56 12.75
C SER A 59 -1.04 -15.25 12.64
N LYS A 60 -0.21 -16.29 12.55
CA LYS A 60 1.24 -16.17 12.32
C LYS A 60 1.64 -16.88 11.03
N PRO A 61 2.74 -16.44 10.39
CA PRO A 61 3.29 -17.16 9.24
C PRO A 61 3.76 -18.56 9.67
N LEU A 62 3.38 -19.59 8.92
CA LEU A 62 3.79 -20.98 9.16
C LEU A 62 5.26 -21.22 8.78
N LEU A 63 5.80 -20.43 7.85
CA LEU A 63 7.18 -20.59 7.37
C LEU A 63 8.18 -20.06 8.39
N ASN A 64 8.77 -20.98 9.18
CA ASN A 64 9.83 -20.68 10.11
C ASN A 64 10.94 -21.74 10.00
N LYS A 65 12.22 -21.30 9.97
CA LYS A 65 13.38 -22.21 9.91
C LYS A 65 13.63 -22.93 11.24
N ASN A 66 13.16 -22.37 12.35
CA ASN A 66 13.28 -22.96 13.68
C ASN A 66 12.07 -23.85 13.95
N ILE A 67 12.32 -25.14 14.26
CA ILE A 67 11.29 -26.17 14.44
C ILE A 67 10.31 -25.83 15.59
N PHE A 68 10.79 -25.31 16.71
CA PHE A 68 9.93 -24.92 17.84
C PHE A 68 9.02 -23.75 17.47
N LYS A 69 9.55 -22.76 16.74
CA LYS A 69 8.76 -21.63 16.24
C LYS A 69 7.75 -22.08 15.19
N PHE A 70 8.07 -23.10 14.38
CA PHE A 70 7.15 -23.70 13.43
C PHE A 70 5.96 -24.35 14.16
N PHE A 71 6.21 -25.25 15.12
CA PHE A 71 5.14 -25.89 15.91
C PHE A 71 4.26 -24.86 16.64
N PHE A 72 4.86 -23.85 17.26
CA PHE A 72 4.11 -22.78 17.90
C PHE A 72 3.24 -22.00 16.90
N SER A 73 3.77 -21.71 15.71
CA SER A 73 3.00 -21.05 14.63
C SER A 73 1.87 -21.94 14.11
N LEU A 74 2.09 -23.26 14.06
CA LEU A 74 1.07 -24.25 13.67
C LEU A 74 -0.08 -24.28 14.69
N LEU A 75 0.21 -24.31 15.98
CA LEU A 75 -0.81 -24.26 17.04
C LEU A 75 -1.66 -22.97 16.92
N ILE A 76 -1.01 -21.82 16.71
CA ILE A 76 -1.72 -20.54 16.49
C ILE A 76 -2.57 -20.62 15.23
N PHE A 77 -2.06 -21.22 14.16
CA PHE A 77 -2.82 -21.40 12.92
C PHE A 77 -4.05 -22.28 13.13
N CYS A 78 -3.91 -23.43 13.80
CA CYS A 78 -5.03 -24.32 14.13
C CYS A 78 -6.09 -23.60 14.98
N LYS A 79 -5.67 -22.86 16.00
CA LYS A 79 -6.57 -22.03 16.80
C LYS A 79 -7.30 -20.98 15.92
N SER A 80 -6.56 -20.28 15.06
CA SER A 80 -7.13 -19.27 14.17
C SER A 80 -8.10 -19.88 13.16
N PHE A 81 -7.78 -21.08 12.66
CA PHE A 81 -8.65 -21.84 11.76
C PHE A 81 -9.96 -22.22 12.44
N LEU A 82 -9.92 -22.82 13.64
CA LEU A 82 -11.12 -23.20 14.40
C LEU A 82 -11.97 -21.97 14.74
N LEU A 83 -11.36 -20.89 15.22
CA LEU A 83 -12.08 -19.64 15.48
C LEU A 83 -12.75 -19.10 14.22
N SER A 84 -12.06 -19.15 13.08
CA SER A 84 -12.59 -18.71 11.78
C SER A 84 -13.73 -19.59 11.34
N PHE A 85 -13.58 -20.90 11.46
CA PHE A 85 -14.58 -21.90 11.06
C PHE A 85 -15.90 -21.69 11.81
N PHE A 86 -15.87 -21.66 13.14
CA PHE A 86 -17.08 -21.43 13.94
C PHE A 86 -17.67 -20.02 13.74
N TYR A 87 -16.81 -19.01 13.57
CA TYR A 87 -17.28 -17.67 13.27
C TYR A 87 -18.02 -17.59 11.94
N LEU A 88 -17.53 -18.26 10.90
CA LEU A 88 -18.19 -18.31 9.59
C LEU A 88 -19.47 -19.14 9.60
N LEU A 89 -19.50 -20.28 10.30
CA LEU A 89 -20.73 -21.08 10.46
C LEU A 89 -21.87 -20.28 11.10
N ARG A 90 -21.53 -19.47 12.12
CA ARG A 90 -22.51 -18.64 12.83
C ARG A 90 -23.00 -17.47 11.99
N ASN A 91 -22.09 -16.85 11.22
CA ASN A 91 -22.39 -15.58 10.55
C ASN A 91 -22.83 -15.74 9.09
N LYS A 92 -22.48 -16.85 8.42
CA LYS A 92 -22.86 -17.23 7.05
C LYS A 92 -22.79 -16.07 6.04
N PRO A 93 -21.58 -15.50 5.76
CA PRO A 93 -21.45 -14.48 4.71
C PRO A 93 -21.68 -15.13 3.32
N ASP A 94 -22.19 -14.35 2.38
CA ASP A 94 -22.34 -14.76 0.98
C ASP A 94 -21.00 -14.83 0.26
N LEU A 95 -20.05 -13.95 0.65
CA LEU A 95 -18.75 -13.83 0.01
C LEU A 95 -17.68 -13.35 1.00
N ILE A 96 -16.45 -13.82 0.79
CA ILE A 96 -15.28 -13.35 1.53
C ILE A 96 -14.26 -12.75 0.56
N PHE A 97 -13.70 -11.59 0.94
CA PHE A 97 -12.54 -10.98 0.28
C PHE A 97 -11.28 -11.19 1.10
N GLY A 98 -10.34 -11.99 0.58
CA GLY A 98 -8.98 -12.11 1.10
C GLY A 98 -8.08 -11.02 0.53
N MET A 99 -7.76 -9.99 1.34
CA MET A 99 -6.96 -8.85 0.91
C MET A 99 -5.44 -9.10 1.01
N GLY A 100 -5.03 -10.34 1.27
CA GLY A 100 -3.65 -10.72 1.47
C GLY A 100 -3.18 -10.66 2.94
N GLY A 101 -1.93 -11.07 3.16
CA GLY A 101 -1.37 -11.27 4.49
C GLY A 101 -1.73 -12.65 5.07
N TYR A 102 -0.96 -13.06 6.09
CA TYR A 102 -1.13 -14.39 6.70
C TYR A 102 -2.48 -14.55 7.41
N SER A 103 -3.05 -13.47 7.90
CA SER A 103 -4.34 -13.45 8.61
C SER A 103 -5.53 -13.83 7.72
N SER A 104 -5.44 -13.67 6.41
CA SER A 104 -6.51 -14.09 5.50
C SER A 104 -6.52 -15.60 5.24
N VAL A 105 -5.41 -16.32 5.48
CA VAL A 105 -5.31 -17.74 5.14
C VAL A 105 -6.27 -18.62 5.93
N PRO A 106 -6.32 -18.59 7.29
CA PRO A 106 -7.23 -19.44 8.06
C PRO A 106 -8.70 -19.21 7.68
N ILE A 107 -9.09 -17.96 7.48
CA ILE A 107 -10.47 -17.58 7.16
C ILE A 107 -10.87 -18.07 5.78
N CYS A 108 -10.02 -17.87 4.76
CA CYS A 108 -10.31 -18.31 3.39
C CYS A 108 -10.31 -19.84 3.27
N ILE A 109 -9.46 -20.55 4.03
CA ILE A 109 -9.49 -22.01 4.05
C ILE A 109 -10.75 -22.52 4.76
N SER A 110 -11.13 -21.92 5.90
CA SER A 110 -12.39 -22.24 6.58
C SER A 110 -13.61 -22.02 5.68
N ALA A 111 -13.61 -20.91 4.94
CA ALA A 111 -14.66 -20.60 3.96
C ALA A 111 -14.79 -21.68 2.90
N LYS A 112 -13.66 -22.14 2.35
CA LYS A 112 -13.66 -23.21 1.34
C LYS A 112 -14.27 -24.51 1.88
N ILE A 113 -13.96 -24.88 3.11
CA ILE A 113 -14.47 -26.12 3.74
C ILE A 113 -15.98 -26.02 4.00
N ILE A 114 -16.47 -24.84 4.38
CA ILE A 114 -17.90 -24.59 4.65
C ILE A 114 -18.72 -24.40 3.35
N GLY A 115 -18.04 -24.28 2.19
CA GLY A 115 -18.70 -24.03 0.89
C GLY A 115 -18.96 -22.55 0.59
N ILE A 116 -18.41 -21.61 1.38
CA ILE A 116 -18.54 -20.17 1.14
C ILE A 116 -17.52 -19.74 0.08
N ASN A 117 -18.00 -19.05 -0.97
CA ASN A 117 -17.12 -18.51 -2.00
C ASN A 117 -16.19 -17.44 -1.43
N PHE A 118 -14.94 -17.40 -1.89
CA PHE A 118 -14.05 -16.30 -1.57
C PHE A 118 -13.27 -15.85 -2.81
N PHE A 119 -13.01 -14.53 -2.85
CA PHE A 119 -12.13 -13.87 -3.79
C PHE A 119 -10.85 -13.49 -3.08
N ILE A 120 -9.72 -13.48 -3.78
CA ILE A 120 -8.49 -12.89 -3.30
C ILE A 120 -8.15 -11.65 -4.11
N TYR A 121 -7.61 -10.64 -3.44
CA TYR A 121 -7.12 -9.43 -4.08
C TYR A 121 -5.61 -9.31 -3.95
N GLU A 122 -4.92 -9.21 -5.10
CA GLU A 122 -3.47 -8.99 -5.12
C GLU A 122 -3.16 -7.56 -5.52
N ASN A 123 -2.55 -6.86 -4.58
CA ASN A 123 -2.22 -5.45 -4.72
C ASN A 123 -0.87 -5.19 -5.41
N ASN A 124 0.05 -6.16 -5.41
CA ASN A 124 1.40 -6.03 -5.95
C ASN A 124 1.52 -6.65 -7.34
N LEU A 125 2.56 -6.25 -8.06
CA LEU A 125 2.94 -6.90 -9.32
C LEU A 125 3.46 -8.33 -9.14
N LEU A 126 4.04 -8.63 -7.97
CA LEU A 126 4.42 -9.99 -7.60
C LEU A 126 3.47 -10.50 -6.52
N ALA A 127 2.78 -11.58 -6.80
CA ALA A 127 1.81 -12.17 -5.89
C ALA A 127 2.46 -12.62 -4.58
N GLY A 128 1.88 -12.21 -3.46
CA GLY A 128 2.33 -12.61 -2.13
C GLY A 128 2.11 -14.09 -1.84
N LYS A 129 2.92 -14.68 -0.94
CA LYS A 129 2.88 -16.12 -0.61
C LYS A 129 1.48 -16.58 -0.18
N SER A 130 0.78 -15.80 0.62
CA SER A 130 -0.60 -16.12 1.04
C SER A 130 -1.56 -16.18 -0.15
N ASN A 131 -1.50 -15.20 -1.05
CA ASN A 131 -2.36 -15.17 -2.24
C ASN A 131 -2.00 -16.29 -3.23
N ARG A 132 -0.71 -16.64 -3.37
CA ARG A 132 -0.29 -17.79 -4.17
C ARG A 132 -0.87 -19.10 -3.64
N LEU A 133 -0.87 -19.30 -2.31
CA LEU A 133 -1.49 -20.46 -1.67
C LEU A 133 -3.01 -20.46 -1.89
N LEU A 134 -3.67 -19.36 -1.55
CA LEU A 134 -5.13 -19.22 -1.63
C LEU A 134 -5.65 -19.26 -3.07
N SER A 135 -4.80 -18.93 -4.07
CA SER A 135 -5.19 -19.00 -5.48
C SER A 135 -5.64 -20.38 -5.93
N ILE A 136 -5.25 -21.45 -5.23
CA ILE A 136 -5.70 -22.82 -5.51
C ILE A 136 -7.22 -22.92 -5.33
N PHE A 137 -7.74 -22.37 -4.26
CA PHE A 137 -9.12 -22.55 -3.77
C PHE A 137 -10.03 -21.36 -4.07
N ALA A 138 -9.48 -20.21 -4.36
CA ALA A 138 -10.25 -18.99 -4.61
C ALA A 138 -11.17 -19.15 -5.85
N ARG A 139 -12.40 -18.64 -5.72
CA ARG A 139 -13.36 -18.56 -6.85
C ARG A 139 -12.86 -17.56 -7.90
N ARG A 140 -12.33 -16.39 -7.47
CA ARG A 140 -11.76 -15.35 -8.34
C ARG A 140 -10.48 -14.81 -7.75
N ILE A 141 -9.57 -14.39 -8.63
CA ILE A 141 -8.31 -13.73 -8.30
C ILE A 141 -8.38 -12.32 -8.90
N LEU A 142 -8.60 -11.32 -8.05
CA LEU A 142 -8.67 -9.93 -8.47
C LEU A 142 -7.28 -9.31 -8.39
N VAL A 143 -6.80 -8.68 -9.44
CA VAL A 143 -5.45 -8.15 -9.51
C VAL A 143 -5.42 -6.66 -9.82
N SER A 144 -4.46 -5.98 -9.21
CA SER A 144 -4.22 -4.54 -9.41
C SER A 144 -3.54 -4.21 -10.73
N TYR A 145 -2.84 -5.18 -11.32
CA TYR A 145 -2.03 -5.00 -12.53
C TYR A 145 -2.29 -6.13 -13.51
N LYS A 146 -2.34 -5.80 -14.81
CA LYS A 146 -2.49 -6.80 -15.88
C LYS A 146 -1.30 -7.77 -15.94
N ASP A 147 -0.10 -7.25 -15.64
CA ASP A 147 1.17 -7.96 -15.74
C ASP A 147 1.58 -8.60 -14.39
N VAL A 148 0.60 -8.99 -13.55
CA VAL A 148 0.86 -9.64 -12.27
C VAL A 148 1.62 -10.96 -12.49
N GLN A 149 2.63 -11.19 -11.65
CA GLN A 149 3.49 -12.38 -11.67
C GLN A 149 3.26 -13.25 -10.42
N GLY A 150 3.67 -14.52 -10.48
CA GLY A 150 3.68 -15.43 -9.35
C GLY A 150 2.44 -16.30 -9.17
N PHE A 151 1.39 -16.11 -9.97
CA PHE A 151 0.32 -17.10 -10.10
C PHE A 151 0.63 -18.13 -11.20
N LYS A 152 0.17 -19.38 -11.02
CA LYS A 152 0.31 -20.42 -12.05
C LYS A 152 -0.60 -20.12 -13.23
N ASP A 153 -0.16 -20.46 -14.45
CA ASP A 153 -0.90 -20.17 -15.69
C ASP A 153 -2.32 -20.74 -15.71
N LYS A 154 -2.55 -21.92 -15.13
CA LYS A 154 -3.87 -22.51 -15.00
C LYS A 154 -4.90 -21.66 -14.24
N TYR A 155 -4.45 -20.65 -13.48
CA TYR A 155 -5.35 -19.74 -12.76
C TYR A 155 -5.68 -18.46 -13.52
N LYS A 156 -5.14 -18.26 -14.75
CA LYS A 156 -5.46 -17.11 -15.59
C LYS A 156 -6.97 -16.99 -15.87
N VAL A 157 -7.65 -18.12 -16.08
CA VAL A 157 -9.11 -18.16 -16.35
C VAL A 157 -9.96 -17.57 -15.23
N LYS A 158 -9.47 -17.58 -13.98
CA LYS A 158 -10.17 -17.00 -12.83
C LYS A 158 -9.53 -15.70 -12.33
N THR A 159 -8.59 -15.13 -13.09
CA THR A 159 -7.91 -13.89 -12.77
C THR A 159 -8.54 -12.73 -13.52
N SER A 160 -8.94 -11.68 -12.80
CA SER A 160 -9.52 -10.46 -13.36
C SER A 160 -8.72 -9.23 -12.96
N TYR A 161 -8.39 -8.41 -13.94
CA TYR A 161 -7.81 -7.09 -13.69
C TYR A 161 -8.91 -6.13 -13.26
N VAL A 162 -8.86 -5.69 -12.00
CA VAL A 162 -9.81 -4.72 -11.45
C VAL A 162 -9.18 -3.34 -11.23
N GLY A 163 -7.84 -3.26 -11.12
CA GLY A 163 -7.10 -2.05 -10.79
C GLY A 163 -6.78 -1.93 -9.29
N ASN A 164 -6.04 -0.86 -8.93
CA ASN A 164 -5.67 -0.62 -7.54
C ASN A 164 -6.84 -0.01 -6.75
N ILE A 165 -7.16 -0.60 -5.60
CA ILE A 165 -8.13 -0.04 -4.66
C ILE A 165 -7.50 1.18 -3.97
N ILE A 166 -8.01 2.36 -4.26
CA ILE A 166 -7.54 3.65 -3.75
C ILE A 166 -8.71 4.35 -3.05
N ARG A 167 -8.44 4.97 -1.91
CA ARG A 167 -9.45 5.74 -1.15
C ARG A 167 -10.17 6.75 -2.04
N GLU A 168 -11.49 6.83 -1.95
CA GLU A 168 -12.33 7.66 -2.82
C GLU A 168 -11.89 9.14 -2.88
N LYS A 169 -11.54 9.72 -1.73
CA LYS A 169 -11.01 11.10 -1.66
C LYS A 169 -9.77 11.30 -2.54
N ILE A 170 -8.93 10.27 -2.65
CA ILE A 170 -7.71 10.29 -3.48
C ILE A 170 -8.06 10.05 -4.95
N LEU A 171 -9.01 9.16 -5.25
CA LEU A 171 -9.47 8.91 -6.63
C LEU A 171 -9.98 10.19 -7.31
N ASN A 172 -10.65 11.04 -6.54
CA ASN A 172 -11.25 12.28 -7.04
C ASN A 172 -10.28 13.47 -7.05
N PHE A 173 -9.09 13.29 -6.46
CA PHE A 173 -8.10 14.37 -6.41
C PHE A 173 -7.29 14.47 -7.70
N LYS A 174 -7.13 15.71 -8.19
CA LYS A 174 -6.22 16.06 -9.28
C LYS A 174 -5.18 17.04 -8.76
N SER A 175 -3.90 16.75 -8.99
CA SER A 175 -2.82 17.66 -8.66
C SER A 175 -2.91 18.93 -9.49
N GLN A 176 -2.90 20.07 -8.82
CA GLN A 176 -2.70 21.36 -9.48
C GLN A 176 -1.20 21.60 -9.70
N THR A 177 -0.83 22.07 -10.85
CA THR A 177 0.53 22.53 -11.14
C THR A 177 0.80 23.79 -10.34
N LYS A 178 1.78 23.78 -9.45
CA LYS A 178 2.23 24.97 -8.74
C LYS A 178 3.52 25.48 -9.36
N ASN A 179 3.49 26.66 -9.92
CA ASN A 179 4.69 27.43 -10.25
C ASN A 179 5.26 28.02 -8.94
N SER A 180 6.13 27.27 -8.27
CA SER A 180 6.83 27.74 -7.09
C SER A 180 8.33 27.78 -7.38
N LYS A 181 9.00 28.87 -6.95
CA LYS A 181 10.48 28.96 -6.98
C LYS A 181 11.13 27.89 -6.10
N LYS A 182 10.43 27.40 -5.04
CA LYS A 182 10.91 26.39 -4.09
C LYS A 182 10.46 24.99 -4.52
N ILE A 183 11.35 24.01 -4.39
CA ILE A 183 10.99 22.60 -4.58
C ILE A 183 10.44 22.05 -3.27
N SER A 184 9.16 21.71 -3.26
CA SER A 184 8.51 21.07 -2.11
C SER A 184 8.65 19.56 -2.20
N ILE A 185 9.36 18.94 -1.26
CA ILE A 185 9.62 17.50 -1.21
C ILE A 185 8.83 16.91 -0.05
N LEU A 186 7.99 15.91 -0.36
CA LEU A 186 7.33 15.09 0.64
C LEU A 186 8.08 13.77 0.80
N ILE A 187 8.38 13.38 2.04
CA ILE A 187 9.13 12.16 2.36
C ILE A 187 8.20 11.22 3.12
N LEU A 188 7.93 10.04 2.55
CA LEU A 188 7.03 9.02 3.09
C LEU A 188 7.79 7.70 3.29
N GLY A 189 8.08 7.36 4.53
CA GLY A 189 8.76 6.11 4.90
C GLY A 189 7.86 4.88 4.97
N GLY A 190 6.57 5.01 4.64
CA GLY A 190 5.55 3.98 4.82
C GLY A 190 5.06 3.90 6.27
N SER A 191 4.36 2.83 6.64
CA SER A 191 3.74 2.66 7.97
C SER A 191 4.72 2.64 9.15
N GLN A 192 6.02 2.48 8.87
CA GLN A 192 7.10 2.46 9.89
C GLN A 192 8.08 3.63 9.73
N ALA A 193 7.72 4.67 8.97
CA ALA A 193 8.51 5.89 8.75
C ALA A 193 10.02 5.60 8.60
N ALA A 194 10.41 4.96 7.52
CA ALA A 194 11.71 4.35 7.24
C ALA A 194 12.91 5.03 7.94
N LYS A 195 13.56 4.35 8.88
CA LYS A 195 14.70 4.85 9.66
C LYS A 195 15.80 5.44 8.76
N ILE A 196 16.14 4.75 7.67
CA ILE A 196 17.15 5.19 6.70
C ILE A 196 16.83 6.57 6.07
N PHE A 197 15.53 6.93 5.95
CA PHE A 197 15.15 8.25 5.44
C PHE A 197 15.46 9.36 6.45
N ALA A 198 15.25 9.07 7.75
CA ALA A 198 15.62 10.02 8.80
C ALA A 198 17.14 10.19 8.94
N GLU A 199 17.91 9.15 8.65
CA GLU A 199 19.38 9.17 8.77
C GLU A 199 20.07 9.83 7.56
N LYS A 200 19.66 9.47 6.34
CA LYS A 200 20.36 9.87 5.12
C LYS A 200 19.82 11.15 4.47
N ILE A 201 18.50 11.30 4.36
CA ILE A 201 17.91 12.40 3.58
C ILE A 201 18.25 13.78 4.15
N PRO A 202 18.29 14.04 5.48
CA PRO A 202 18.62 15.36 6.00
C PRO A 202 19.96 15.90 5.51
N ARG A 203 20.99 15.04 5.42
CA ARG A 203 22.32 15.42 4.91
C ARG A 203 22.27 15.86 3.45
N ILE A 204 21.49 15.14 2.63
CA ILE A 204 21.29 15.49 1.21
C ILE A 204 20.57 16.83 1.06
N ILE A 205 19.56 17.08 1.91
CA ILE A 205 18.83 18.36 1.88
C ILE A 205 19.74 19.51 2.32
N LYS A 206 20.61 19.30 3.31
CA LYS A 206 21.65 20.29 3.68
C LYS A 206 22.54 20.60 2.47
N LEU A 207 23.01 19.58 1.75
CA LEU A 207 23.83 19.75 0.54
C LEU A 207 23.08 20.53 -0.57
N CYS A 208 21.78 20.29 -0.74
CA CYS A 208 20.96 21.09 -1.64
C CYS A 208 20.93 22.56 -1.23
N LYS A 209 20.74 22.86 0.05
CA LYS A 209 20.74 24.23 0.58
C LYS A 209 22.07 24.93 0.34
N SER A 210 23.21 24.26 0.61
CA SER A 210 24.54 24.79 0.34
C SER A 210 24.78 25.07 -1.15
N ASN A 211 24.07 24.37 -2.04
CA ASN A 211 24.10 24.63 -3.49
C ASN A 211 23.00 25.60 -3.96
N LYS A 212 22.46 26.43 -3.08
CA LYS A 212 21.44 27.46 -3.37
C LYS A 212 20.15 26.90 -3.99
N ILE A 213 19.84 25.62 -3.74
CA ILE A 213 18.57 25.01 -4.14
C ILE A 213 17.56 25.22 -3.02
N ASP A 214 16.56 26.06 -3.24
CA ASP A 214 15.54 26.37 -2.25
C ASP A 214 14.53 25.24 -2.12
N ILE A 215 14.48 24.58 -0.96
CA ILE A 215 13.69 23.38 -0.70
C ILE A 215 12.80 23.59 0.54
N LYS A 216 11.57 23.08 0.44
CA LYS A 216 10.66 22.90 1.58
C LYS A 216 10.41 21.42 1.81
N ILE A 217 10.55 20.96 3.05
CA ILE A 217 10.42 19.55 3.43
C ILE A 217 9.12 19.31 4.18
N PHE A 218 8.38 18.26 3.78
CA PHE A 218 7.34 17.62 4.56
C PHE A 218 7.80 16.19 4.81
N GLN A 219 8.09 15.81 6.06
CA GLN A 219 8.65 14.49 6.33
C GLN A 219 7.85 13.74 7.38
N GLN A 220 7.45 12.52 6.98
CA GLN A 220 6.97 11.53 7.92
C GLN A 220 8.13 11.00 8.76
N CYS A 221 7.96 11.00 10.08
CA CYS A 221 8.94 10.45 11.02
C CYS A 221 8.27 9.79 12.21
N LEU A 222 8.98 8.88 12.89
CA LEU A 222 8.56 8.34 14.18
C LEU A 222 8.78 9.36 15.29
N ILE A 223 8.18 9.12 16.44
CA ILE A 223 8.26 10.02 17.60
C ILE A 223 9.71 10.18 18.07
N ASP A 224 10.47 9.08 18.12
CA ASP A 224 11.89 9.04 18.48
C ASP A 224 12.79 9.80 17.49
N GLN A 225 12.45 9.83 16.21
CA GLN A 225 13.18 10.56 15.17
C GLN A 225 12.91 12.07 15.18
N ASN A 226 11.79 12.52 15.77
CA ASN A 226 11.31 13.89 15.66
C ASN A 226 12.30 14.91 16.24
N LYS A 227 12.83 14.66 17.44
CA LYS A 227 13.79 15.57 18.11
C LYS A 227 15.03 15.79 17.25
N TYR A 228 15.65 14.71 16.78
CA TYR A 228 16.83 14.77 15.90
C TYR A 228 16.56 15.55 14.62
N LEU A 229 15.50 15.19 13.88
CA LEU A 229 15.18 15.82 12.60
C LEU A 229 14.86 17.32 12.77
N ARG A 230 14.11 17.67 13.82
CA ARG A 230 13.78 19.06 14.13
C ARG A 230 15.02 19.90 14.42
N THR A 231 15.92 19.39 15.27
CA THR A 231 17.18 20.05 15.60
C THR A 231 18.05 20.21 14.36
N PHE A 232 18.19 19.15 13.56
CA PHE A 232 18.99 19.17 12.33
C PHE A 232 18.49 20.21 11.32
N TYR A 233 17.18 20.21 11.02
CA TYR A 233 16.61 21.14 10.04
C TYR A 233 16.63 22.60 10.52
N LYS A 234 16.38 22.86 11.81
CA LYS A 234 16.49 24.20 12.40
C LYS A 234 17.93 24.72 12.30
N LYS A 235 18.94 23.93 12.76
CA LYS A 235 20.36 24.29 12.71
C LYS A 235 20.83 24.67 11.31
N ASN A 236 20.29 23.98 10.27
CA ASN A 236 20.67 24.22 8.88
C ASN A 236 19.72 25.20 8.14
N GLN A 237 18.82 25.89 8.85
CA GLN A 237 17.87 26.86 8.29
C GLN A 237 17.04 26.31 7.12
N ILE A 238 16.64 25.03 7.20
CA ILE A 238 15.83 24.36 6.20
C ILE A 238 14.35 24.52 6.58
N SER A 239 13.50 24.93 5.63
CA SER A 239 12.06 25.01 5.87
C SER A 239 11.46 23.60 5.91
N PHE A 240 10.79 23.22 7.01
CA PHE A 240 10.27 21.89 7.20
C PHE A 240 8.95 21.82 7.97
N LYS A 241 8.22 20.72 7.79
CA LYS A 241 7.14 20.25 8.66
C LYS A 241 7.29 18.75 8.87
N LEU A 242 7.42 18.32 10.13
CA LEU A 242 7.44 16.92 10.51
C LEU A 242 6.04 16.49 10.93
N PHE A 243 5.70 15.24 10.63
CA PHE A 243 4.48 14.60 11.08
C PHE A 243 4.73 13.09 11.27
N ASN A 244 3.97 12.45 12.15
CA ASN A 244 4.11 11.02 12.36
C ASN A 244 3.26 10.25 11.32
N PHE A 245 1.98 10.10 11.61
CA PHE A 245 1.03 9.44 10.72
C PHE A 245 -0.09 10.43 10.38
N GLU A 246 -0.44 10.53 9.10
CA GLU A 246 -1.41 11.53 8.65
C GLU A 246 -2.67 10.86 8.10
N LYS A 247 -3.82 11.20 8.66
CA LYS A 247 -5.12 10.71 8.24
C LYS A 247 -5.51 11.26 6.87
N ASP A 248 -5.24 12.56 6.66
CA ASP A 248 -5.50 13.26 5.41
C ASP A 248 -4.21 13.63 4.69
N ILE A 249 -3.57 12.61 4.09
CA ILE A 249 -2.33 12.77 3.33
C ILE A 249 -2.49 13.73 2.12
N LEU A 250 -3.73 13.95 1.64
CA LEU A 250 -3.99 14.87 0.53
C LEU A 250 -3.52 16.29 0.81
N ASN A 251 -3.52 16.72 2.06
CA ASN A 251 -2.99 18.02 2.47
C ASN A 251 -1.49 18.18 2.16
N TYR A 252 -0.74 17.07 2.15
CA TYR A 252 0.66 17.06 1.75
C TYR A 252 0.83 16.83 0.26
N TYR A 253 0.02 15.94 -0.34
CA TYR A 253 0.01 15.72 -1.79
C TYR A 253 -0.25 17.03 -2.56
N LYS A 254 -1.17 17.87 -2.06
CA LYS A 254 -1.43 19.21 -2.61
C LYS A 254 -0.20 20.12 -2.63
N LYS A 255 0.73 19.95 -1.71
CA LYS A 255 1.87 20.84 -1.50
C LYS A 255 3.15 20.33 -2.13
N ALA A 256 3.25 19.03 -2.44
CA ALA A 256 4.45 18.40 -2.94
C ALA A 256 4.65 18.62 -4.45
N ASN A 257 5.86 18.94 -4.87
CA ASN A 257 6.30 18.87 -6.26
C ASN A 257 6.80 17.47 -6.61
N VAL A 258 7.46 16.81 -5.64
CA VAL A 258 8.01 15.46 -5.75
C VAL A 258 7.91 14.74 -4.42
N VAL A 259 7.71 13.43 -4.47
CA VAL A 259 7.64 12.58 -3.28
C VAL A 259 8.81 11.61 -3.26
N ILE A 260 9.51 11.49 -2.13
CA ILE A 260 10.47 10.41 -1.88
C ILE A 260 9.75 9.37 -1.03
N THR A 261 9.68 8.12 -1.50
CA THR A 261 8.84 7.12 -0.83
C THR A 261 9.34 5.70 -0.98
N ARG A 262 8.92 4.82 -0.07
CA ARG A 262 8.94 3.37 -0.28
C ARG A 262 8.01 3.01 -1.44
N SER A 263 8.28 1.86 -2.10
CA SER A 263 7.53 1.44 -3.29
C SER A 263 6.46 0.37 -3.01
N GLY A 264 5.72 0.54 -1.91
CA GLY A 264 4.49 -0.23 -1.68
C GLY A 264 3.44 0.10 -2.74
N SER A 265 2.72 -0.91 -3.22
CA SER A 265 1.78 -0.74 -4.34
C SER A 265 0.71 0.32 -4.07
N SER A 266 0.16 0.39 -2.85
CA SER A 266 -0.89 1.36 -2.51
C SER A 266 -0.40 2.80 -2.64
N VAL A 267 0.79 3.14 -2.11
CA VAL A 267 1.32 4.51 -2.19
C VAL A 267 1.68 4.89 -3.62
N ILE A 268 2.25 3.96 -4.40
CA ILE A 268 2.53 4.19 -5.81
C ILE A 268 1.24 4.49 -6.58
N ALA A 269 0.19 3.69 -6.36
CA ALA A 269 -1.08 3.89 -7.02
C ALA A 269 -1.73 5.24 -6.65
N GLU A 270 -1.67 5.64 -5.38
CA GLU A 270 -2.14 6.96 -4.93
C GLU A 270 -1.37 8.10 -5.62
N LEU A 271 -0.03 8.03 -5.68
CA LEU A 271 0.80 9.06 -6.30
C LEU A 271 0.56 9.16 -7.82
N ILE A 272 0.43 8.03 -8.50
CA ILE A 272 0.11 7.99 -9.93
C ILE A 272 -1.27 8.58 -10.19
N ASN A 273 -2.30 8.18 -9.40
CA ASN A 273 -3.64 8.73 -9.54
C ASN A 273 -3.67 10.25 -9.32
N CYS A 274 -2.91 10.72 -8.35
CA CYS A 274 -2.77 12.15 -8.06
C CYS A 274 -1.83 12.88 -9.04
N GLN A 275 -1.19 12.17 -9.96
CA GLN A 275 -0.21 12.72 -10.90
C GLN A 275 0.92 13.46 -10.19
N ILE A 276 1.49 12.87 -9.15
CA ILE A 276 2.59 13.42 -8.37
C ILE A 276 3.87 12.67 -8.73
N PRO A 277 4.90 13.33 -9.28
CA PRO A 277 6.20 12.71 -9.53
C PRO A 277 6.81 12.16 -8.24
N PHE A 278 7.47 11.02 -8.31
CA PHE A 278 8.10 10.44 -7.14
C PHE A 278 9.41 9.73 -7.43
N ILE A 279 10.22 9.65 -6.40
CA ILE A 279 11.44 8.85 -6.32
C ILE A 279 11.11 7.64 -5.46
N ALA A 280 11.05 6.47 -6.07
CA ALA A 280 10.83 5.22 -5.40
C ALA A 280 12.14 4.71 -4.80
N ILE A 281 12.15 4.45 -3.50
CA ILE A 281 13.27 3.82 -2.80
C ILE A 281 12.75 2.53 -2.16
N PRO A 282 12.86 1.39 -2.86
CA PRO A 282 12.35 0.11 -2.39
C PRO A 282 12.95 -0.29 -1.04
N LEU A 283 12.15 -0.92 -0.18
CA LEU A 283 12.66 -1.61 0.99
C LEU A 283 13.33 -2.91 0.55
N GLU A 284 14.64 -3.02 0.72
CA GLU A 284 15.44 -4.18 0.25
C GLU A 284 15.06 -5.48 0.98
N SER A 285 14.63 -5.39 2.25
CA SER A 285 14.13 -6.53 3.03
C SER A 285 12.65 -6.88 2.79
N SER A 286 12.02 -6.29 1.77
CA SER A 286 10.62 -6.61 1.48
C SER A 286 10.45 -8.06 0.99
N ALA A 287 9.39 -8.73 1.45
CA ALA A 287 9.13 -10.12 1.09
C ALA A 287 9.15 -10.32 -0.43
N ASP A 288 9.91 -11.32 -0.90
CA ASP A 288 10.09 -11.64 -2.32
C ASP A 288 10.48 -10.40 -3.18
N ASN A 289 11.12 -9.38 -2.59
CA ASN A 289 11.51 -8.13 -3.26
C ASN A 289 10.36 -7.41 -4.00
N HIS A 290 9.10 -7.61 -3.59
CA HIS A 290 7.93 -7.05 -4.27
C HIS A 290 8.00 -5.53 -4.45
N GLN A 291 8.64 -4.79 -3.52
CA GLN A 291 8.79 -3.34 -3.66
C GLN A 291 9.72 -2.96 -4.82
N LEU A 292 10.80 -3.72 -5.02
CA LEU A 292 11.69 -3.49 -6.16
C LEU A 292 10.99 -3.79 -7.49
N VAL A 293 10.22 -4.88 -7.54
CA VAL A 293 9.43 -5.24 -8.74
C VAL A 293 8.45 -4.12 -9.08
N ASN A 294 7.69 -3.62 -8.09
CA ASN A 294 6.77 -2.49 -8.28
C ASN A 294 7.50 -1.25 -8.83
N ALA A 295 8.60 -0.83 -8.18
CA ALA A 295 9.33 0.37 -8.57
C ALA A 295 9.94 0.25 -9.98
N THR A 296 10.51 -0.92 -10.32
CA THR A 296 11.12 -1.19 -11.62
C THR A 296 10.08 -1.11 -12.75
N TYR A 297 8.89 -1.65 -12.52
CA TYR A 297 7.79 -1.58 -13.49
C TYR A 297 7.41 -0.14 -13.84
N PHE A 298 7.23 0.71 -12.83
CA PHE A 298 6.86 2.10 -13.07
C PHE A 298 8.01 2.96 -13.58
N LYS A 299 9.26 2.65 -13.20
CA LYS A 299 10.45 3.26 -13.79
C LYS A 299 10.54 2.97 -15.29
N LYS A 300 10.35 1.70 -15.71
CA LYS A 300 10.34 1.31 -17.13
C LYS A 300 9.27 2.07 -17.94
N LYS A 301 8.14 2.40 -17.32
CA LYS A 301 7.07 3.21 -17.92
C LYS A 301 7.33 4.73 -17.87
N GLY A 302 8.45 5.17 -17.31
CA GLY A 302 8.81 6.58 -17.16
C GLY A 302 7.91 7.35 -16.19
N MET A 303 7.28 6.67 -15.22
CA MET A 303 6.31 7.24 -14.28
C MET A 303 6.92 7.62 -12.92
N CYS A 304 8.18 7.22 -12.67
CA CYS A 304 8.93 7.55 -11.46
C CYS A 304 10.43 7.43 -11.71
N TYR A 305 11.21 7.97 -10.76
CA TYR A 305 12.61 7.62 -10.60
C TYR A 305 12.74 6.48 -9.59
N LEU A 306 13.79 5.67 -9.74
CA LEU A 306 14.13 4.57 -8.84
C LEU A 306 15.55 4.75 -8.34
N LEU A 307 15.73 4.75 -7.02
CA LEU A 307 17.02 4.65 -6.35
C LEU A 307 17.01 3.48 -5.38
N ARG A 308 18.14 2.77 -5.26
CA ARG A 308 18.35 1.76 -4.21
C ARG A 308 18.80 2.46 -2.93
N GLU A 309 18.63 1.80 -1.78
CA GLU A 309 19.04 2.38 -0.48
C GLU A 309 20.51 2.78 -0.42
N HIS A 310 21.40 1.98 -1.01
CA HIS A 310 22.83 2.27 -1.09
C HIS A 310 23.19 3.40 -2.08
N GLU A 311 22.28 3.77 -2.98
CA GLU A 311 22.49 4.84 -3.95
C GLU A 311 22.07 6.23 -3.42
N ILE A 312 21.36 6.29 -2.28
CA ILE A 312 20.81 7.54 -1.73
C ILE A 312 21.90 8.61 -1.62
N ASP A 313 23.02 8.27 -0.98
CA ASP A 313 24.10 9.23 -0.69
C ASP A 313 24.76 9.79 -1.96
N ARG A 314 24.84 8.98 -3.02
CA ARG A 314 25.52 9.36 -4.28
C ARG A 314 24.57 10.03 -5.27
N LYS A 315 23.35 9.52 -5.42
CA LYS A 315 22.48 9.87 -6.56
C LYS A 315 21.34 10.80 -6.20
N LEU A 316 20.85 10.82 -4.94
CA LEU A 316 19.66 11.61 -4.58
C LEU A 316 19.91 13.12 -4.75
N PHE A 317 21.06 13.61 -4.33
CA PHE A 317 21.42 15.03 -4.53
C PHE A 317 21.44 15.40 -6.03
N LEU A 318 22.11 14.59 -6.86
CA LEU A 318 22.20 14.84 -8.30
C LEU A 318 20.81 14.87 -8.96
N LEU A 319 19.93 13.98 -8.53
CA LEU A 319 18.56 13.93 -9.02
C LEU A 319 17.74 15.17 -8.61
N ILE A 320 17.85 15.60 -7.36
CA ILE A 320 17.18 16.86 -6.92
C ILE A 320 17.75 18.07 -7.66
N LYS A 321 19.07 18.11 -7.86
CA LYS A 321 19.75 19.17 -8.63
C LYS A 321 19.29 19.21 -10.08
N SER A 322 19.05 18.04 -10.71
CA SER A 322 18.51 17.99 -12.08
C SER A 322 17.08 18.56 -12.15
N PHE A 323 16.22 18.31 -11.16
CA PHE A 323 14.87 18.93 -11.10
C PHE A 323 14.91 20.45 -10.91
N HIS A 324 15.96 20.95 -10.25
CA HIS A 324 16.15 22.38 -10.10
C HIS A 324 16.59 23.03 -11.41
N ARG A 325 17.48 22.38 -12.16
CA ARG A 325 18.03 22.86 -13.44
C ARG A 325 17.05 22.72 -14.60
N ASP A 326 16.45 21.53 -14.75
CA ASP A 326 15.52 21.24 -15.82
C ASP A 326 14.08 21.11 -15.27
N LYS A 327 13.31 22.17 -15.44
CA LYS A 327 11.91 22.23 -14.99
C LYS A 327 10.97 21.32 -15.79
N SER A 328 11.40 20.75 -16.92
CA SER A 328 10.59 19.84 -17.76
C SER A 328 10.53 18.41 -17.20
N LEU A 329 11.45 18.00 -16.35
CA LEU A 329 11.56 16.59 -15.87
C LEU A 329 10.33 16.13 -15.09
N LEU A 330 9.86 16.94 -14.13
CA LEU A 330 8.70 16.59 -13.33
C LEU A 330 7.40 16.60 -14.15
N PRO A 331 7.12 17.58 -15.03
CA PRO A 331 6.01 17.53 -15.97
C PRO A 331 6.00 16.31 -16.89
N LYS A 332 7.15 15.88 -17.41
CA LYS A 332 7.26 14.65 -18.22
C LYS A 332 6.74 13.42 -17.49
N ILE A 333 7.09 13.26 -16.20
CA ILE A 333 6.56 12.17 -15.37
C ILE A 333 5.05 12.29 -15.20
N LYS A 334 4.53 13.47 -14.85
CA LYS A 334 3.07 13.71 -14.72
C LYS A 334 2.31 13.28 -15.97
N ASN A 335 2.83 13.63 -17.14
CA ASN A 335 2.19 13.29 -18.42
C ASN A 335 2.17 11.76 -18.66
N LYS A 336 3.20 11.02 -18.23
CA LYS A 336 3.19 9.55 -18.30
C LYS A 336 2.20 8.95 -17.31
N GLN A 337 2.07 9.52 -16.10
CA GLN A 337 1.14 9.07 -15.07
C GLN A 337 -0.34 9.24 -15.48
N LYS A 338 -0.70 10.28 -16.25
CA LYS A 338 -2.07 10.52 -16.78
C LYS A 338 -2.62 9.34 -17.58
N LYS A 339 -1.78 8.46 -18.13
CA LYS A 339 -2.19 7.29 -18.92
C LYS A 339 -2.85 6.19 -18.09
N ILE A 340 -2.70 6.20 -16.77
CA ILE A 340 -3.30 5.20 -15.88
C ILE A 340 -4.58 5.77 -15.25
N ILE A 341 -5.68 5.02 -15.37
CA ILE A 341 -6.98 5.42 -14.84
C ILE A 341 -7.47 4.37 -13.85
N TYR A 342 -7.63 4.77 -12.58
CA TYR A 342 -8.13 3.90 -11.51
C TYR A 342 -9.64 4.07 -11.21
N LYS A 343 -10.32 5.03 -11.84
CA LYS A 343 -11.72 5.39 -11.50
C LYS A 343 -12.73 4.24 -11.60
N LYS A 344 -12.44 3.19 -12.37
CA LYS A 344 -13.36 2.08 -12.58
C LYS A 344 -13.17 0.93 -11.59
N VAL A 345 -12.21 0.98 -10.66
CA VAL A 345 -11.85 -0.15 -9.78
C VAL A 345 -13.04 -0.70 -9.01
N TYR A 346 -13.81 0.15 -8.38
CA TYR A 346 -14.97 -0.29 -7.58
C TYR A 346 -16.11 -0.84 -8.44
N LYS A 347 -16.34 -0.27 -9.63
CA LYS A 347 -17.29 -0.82 -10.59
C LYS A 347 -16.84 -2.20 -11.09
N ASN A 348 -15.56 -2.38 -11.37
CA ASN A 348 -15.02 -3.66 -11.80
C ASN A 348 -15.18 -4.73 -10.71
N ILE A 349 -14.90 -4.38 -9.43
CA ILE A 349 -15.10 -5.30 -8.30
C ILE A 349 -16.57 -5.66 -8.15
N GLU A 350 -17.49 -4.70 -8.25
CA GLU A 350 -18.93 -4.93 -8.19
C GLU A 350 -19.42 -5.88 -9.28
N ASN A 351 -18.90 -5.73 -10.49
CA ASN A 351 -19.21 -6.65 -11.58
C ASN A 351 -18.77 -8.10 -11.24
N GLU A 352 -17.56 -8.28 -10.68
CA GLU A 352 -17.10 -9.61 -10.26
C GLU A 352 -17.99 -10.21 -9.14
N ILE A 353 -18.44 -9.37 -8.19
CA ILE A 353 -19.37 -9.80 -7.14
C ILE A 353 -20.69 -10.28 -7.75
N ASN A 354 -21.25 -9.54 -8.70
CA ASN A 354 -22.54 -9.88 -9.31
C ASN A 354 -22.49 -11.14 -10.16
N PHE A 355 -21.34 -11.45 -10.79
CA PHE A 355 -21.21 -12.61 -11.68
C PHE A 355 -20.81 -13.91 -10.97
N TYR A 356 -20.04 -13.84 -9.86
CA TYR A 356 -19.36 -15.01 -9.32
C TYR A 356 -19.60 -15.32 -7.84
N SER A 357 -20.40 -14.51 -7.15
CA SER A 357 -20.70 -14.73 -5.73
C SER A 357 -22.14 -15.17 -5.45
#